data_4c40decf74453ff7a3948856028147e2
#
_entry.id   4c40decf74453ff7a3948856028147e2
#
_cell.length_a   1.000
_cell.length_b   1.000
_cell.length_c   1.000
_cell.angle_alpha   90.00
_cell.angle_beta   90.00
_cell.angle_gamma   90.00
#
_symmetry.space_group_name_H-M   'P 1'
#
loop_
_entity.id
_entity.type
_entity.pdbx_description
1 polymer ?
#
loop_
_entity_poly.entity_id
_entity_poly.type
_entity_poly.pdbx_seq_one_letter_code
_entity_poly.pdbx_strand_id
1 'polypeptide(L)'
;ITGKRTPARFISQEVLIACESAEELRKKLEELNEILHTETSEPLQFGDELDRTYFAMYAGAQEGYEIDGFYTATINFLCSDPYKYAEPKKIPFADSAVTMYNNGTVEVEPIITINVASPSTFLSLGDGTEKFNQIGRQIDVSNEEPYNKYTEVFDRLGNNLTGWAIADEIDGGTVQGSFLTDGQGFRANSYGATSTLWRGPALKQSLPSLTQDFRIDAFITVKQEATNQFGRAEVYLLNAAGERIAKLAMKNTGELNSSNIGEINIRGIDDSHNIIQTAGVRPRLWNDFYGVLRLERIGNKFTAYISRIDKGIYNTAWSGTFTDYEGLYLDPLAAIQIHVGQSGANTFISDMAIHRVIVYRVNDPLANQVPNIVEAGDEVVFDHVNKNILINGESRIDLKDFAGRYFTLPKGKNTLYMLPSDIGTAKIEIRERYR
;
A
#
# COMPACT_ATOMS: atom_id res chain seq x y z
N ILE A 1 0.22 -37.30 -0.76
CA ILE A 1 1.43 -37.08 0.07
C ILE A 1 0.98 -36.25 1.25
N THR A 2 0.82 -36.87 2.40
CA THR A 2 0.46 -36.20 3.64
C THR A 2 1.68 -35.42 4.13
N GLY A 3 1.67 -34.10 3.94
CA GLY A 3 2.68 -33.22 4.52
C GLY A 3 2.70 -33.40 6.05
N LYS A 4 3.87 -33.59 6.62
CA LYS A 4 4.06 -33.69 8.07
C LYS A 4 3.72 -32.35 8.69
N ARG A 5 2.54 -32.21 9.32
CA ARG A 5 2.18 -31.02 10.09
C ARG A 5 2.91 -31.07 11.43
N THR A 6 3.64 -30.02 11.74
CA THR A 6 4.17 -29.81 13.09
C THR A 6 3.03 -29.31 13.97
N PRO A 7 2.68 -29.96 15.09
CA PRO A 7 1.62 -29.47 15.97
C PRO A 7 2.02 -28.17 16.64
N ALA A 8 1.02 -27.41 17.12
CA ALA A 8 1.24 -26.26 17.98
C ALA A 8 2.11 -26.63 19.20
N ARG A 9 2.89 -25.69 19.68
CA ARG A 9 3.73 -25.87 20.87
C ARG A 9 3.01 -25.29 22.08
N PHE A 10 3.00 -26.05 23.15
CA PHE A 10 2.61 -25.58 24.48
C PHE A 10 3.87 -25.35 25.33
N ILE A 11 3.89 -24.20 26.00
CA ILE A 11 4.95 -23.81 26.93
C ILE A 11 4.29 -23.57 28.28
N SER A 12 4.75 -24.30 29.33
CA SER A 12 4.29 -24.11 30.69
C SER A 12 5.43 -23.50 31.50
N GLN A 13 5.18 -22.32 32.08
CA GLN A 13 6.16 -21.59 32.85
C GLN A 13 5.68 -21.51 34.30
N GLU A 14 6.45 -22.08 35.21
CA GLU A 14 6.26 -21.88 36.64
C GLU A 14 6.70 -20.46 37.02
N VAL A 15 5.88 -19.78 37.80
CA VAL A 15 6.16 -18.45 38.31
C VAL A 15 6.02 -18.45 39.82
N LEU A 16 6.91 -17.68 40.46
CA LEU A 16 6.87 -17.40 41.88
C LEU A 16 6.71 -15.90 42.09
N ILE A 17 5.64 -15.48 42.74
CA ILE A 17 5.37 -14.09 43.06
C ILE A 17 5.55 -13.90 44.57
N ALA A 18 6.53 -13.11 44.96
CA ALA A 18 6.76 -12.74 46.36
C ALA A 18 5.99 -11.43 46.69
N CYS A 19 5.28 -11.43 47.81
CA CYS A 19 4.47 -10.30 48.26
C CYS A 19 4.57 -10.14 49.78
N GLU A 20 4.51 -8.89 50.25
CA GLU A 20 4.52 -8.58 51.70
C GLU A 20 3.11 -8.68 52.30
N SER A 21 2.07 -8.67 51.45
CA SER A 21 0.68 -8.78 51.90
C SER A 21 -0.22 -9.42 50.82
N ALA A 22 -1.36 -9.96 51.26
CA ALA A 22 -2.38 -10.50 50.35
C ALA A 22 -2.99 -9.44 49.44
N GLU A 23 -3.03 -8.16 49.83
CA GLU A 23 -3.49 -7.07 48.99
C GLU A 23 -2.50 -6.78 47.85
N GLU A 24 -1.21 -6.77 48.14
CA GLU A 24 -0.15 -6.60 47.16
C GLU A 24 -0.17 -7.76 46.14
N LEU A 25 -0.36 -8.99 46.63
CA LEU A 25 -0.48 -10.17 45.74
C LEU A 25 -1.61 -9.98 44.71
N ARG A 26 -2.78 -9.55 45.15
CA ARG A 26 -3.93 -9.35 44.25
C ARG A 26 -3.65 -8.30 43.20
N LYS A 27 -3.01 -7.17 43.55
CA LYS A 27 -2.61 -6.14 42.60
C LYS A 27 -1.61 -6.67 41.58
N LYS A 28 -0.58 -7.41 42.00
CA LYS A 28 0.40 -8.02 41.10
C LYS A 28 -0.24 -9.05 40.18
N LEU A 29 -1.24 -9.81 40.65
CA LEU A 29 -1.97 -10.75 39.81
C LEU A 29 -2.87 -10.05 38.79
N GLU A 30 -3.48 -8.90 39.13
CA GLU A 30 -4.24 -8.08 38.19
C GLU A 30 -3.33 -7.49 37.12
N GLU A 31 -2.18 -6.93 37.49
CA GLU A 31 -1.16 -6.41 36.55
C GLU A 31 -0.63 -7.52 35.62
N LEU A 32 -0.35 -8.70 36.18
CA LEU A 32 0.09 -9.84 35.38
C LEU A 32 -0.97 -10.28 34.36
N ASN A 33 -2.24 -10.34 34.80
CA ASN A 33 -3.35 -10.69 33.91
C ASN A 33 -3.54 -9.66 32.80
N GLU A 34 -3.38 -8.36 33.07
CA GLU A 34 -3.43 -7.30 32.05
C GLU A 34 -2.35 -7.48 31.00
N ILE A 35 -1.11 -7.79 31.43
CA ILE A 35 0.03 -8.05 30.50
C ILE A 35 -0.17 -9.31 29.67
N LEU A 36 -0.71 -10.39 30.28
CA LEU A 36 -0.89 -11.68 29.63
C LEU A 36 -2.08 -11.71 28.66
N HIS A 37 -3.09 -10.88 28.86
CA HIS A 37 -4.30 -10.86 28.04
C HIS A 37 -4.09 -10.11 26.74
N THR A 38 -3.73 -10.83 25.66
CA THR A 38 -3.50 -10.27 24.33
C THR A 38 -4.50 -10.87 23.32
N GLU A 39 -4.91 -10.08 22.33
CA GLU A 39 -5.82 -10.53 21.25
C GLU A 39 -5.09 -11.32 20.18
N THR A 40 -3.78 -11.19 20.08
CA THR A 40 -2.91 -11.81 19.08
C THR A 40 -1.72 -12.49 19.74
N SER A 41 -1.00 -13.32 18.98
CA SER A 41 0.27 -13.87 19.43
C SER A 41 1.32 -12.78 19.58
N GLU A 42 1.92 -12.70 20.76
CA GLU A 42 2.94 -11.71 21.10
C GLU A 42 4.32 -12.37 21.27
N PRO A 43 5.40 -11.61 21.12
CA PRO A 43 6.75 -12.13 21.31
C PRO A 43 7.00 -12.55 22.76
N LEU A 44 7.42 -13.80 22.94
CA LEU A 44 7.82 -14.37 24.23
C LEU A 44 9.30 -14.77 24.17
N GLN A 45 10.09 -14.25 25.10
CA GLN A 45 11.50 -14.59 25.27
C GLN A 45 11.78 -15.08 26.69
N PHE A 46 12.70 -16.01 26.84
CA PHE A 46 13.16 -16.47 28.13
C PHE A 46 14.52 -15.88 28.47
N GLY A 47 14.76 -15.58 29.74
CA GLY A 47 15.98 -14.93 30.20
C GLY A 47 17.26 -15.75 29.99
N ASP A 48 17.14 -17.06 29.83
CA ASP A 48 18.24 -17.99 29.51
C ASP A 48 18.40 -18.27 28.01
N GLU A 49 17.49 -17.74 27.15
CA GLU A 49 17.51 -17.90 25.67
C GLU A 49 17.12 -16.57 24.97
N LEU A 50 17.83 -15.49 25.28
CA LEU A 50 17.53 -14.14 24.78
C LEU A 50 17.70 -13.98 23.25
N ASP A 51 18.40 -14.88 22.59
CA ASP A 51 18.63 -14.87 21.15
C ASP A 51 17.50 -15.61 20.38
N ARG A 52 16.43 -16.01 21.08
CA ARG A 52 15.26 -16.71 20.51
C ARG A 52 13.98 -16.07 20.97
N THR A 53 13.03 -15.96 20.03
CA THR A 53 11.68 -15.43 20.27
C THR A 53 10.65 -16.46 19.85
N TYR A 54 9.71 -16.78 20.72
CA TYR A 54 8.49 -17.49 20.42
C TYR A 54 7.38 -16.48 20.14
N PHE A 55 6.39 -16.86 19.34
CA PHE A 55 5.15 -16.08 19.21
C PHE A 55 4.04 -16.87 19.88
N ALA A 56 3.55 -16.35 20.98
CA ALA A 56 2.68 -17.09 21.90
C ALA A 56 1.47 -16.27 22.31
N MET A 57 0.38 -16.96 22.62
CA MET A 57 -0.80 -16.41 23.29
C MET A 57 -0.92 -17.04 24.68
N TYR A 58 -1.45 -16.31 25.62
CA TYR A 58 -1.83 -16.85 26.92
C TYR A 58 -2.93 -17.91 26.74
N ALA A 59 -2.69 -19.08 27.29
CA ALA A 59 -3.58 -20.25 27.20
C ALA A 59 -4.15 -20.70 28.55
N GLY A 60 -4.12 -19.80 29.53
CA GLY A 60 -4.61 -20.03 30.89
C GLY A 60 -3.50 -20.30 31.91
N ALA A 61 -3.84 -20.30 33.16
CA ALA A 61 -2.98 -20.67 34.27
C ALA A 61 -3.62 -21.79 35.09
N GLN A 62 -2.79 -22.64 35.66
CA GLN A 62 -3.24 -23.49 36.75
C GLN A 62 -3.28 -22.67 38.03
N GLU A 63 -4.39 -22.80 38.78
CA GLU A 63 -4.50 -22.16 40.07
C GLU A 63 -3.31 -22.49 40.96
N GLY A 64 -2.70 -21.44 41.46
CA GLY A 64 -1.56 -21.54 42.34
C GLY A 64 -1.96 -21.71 43.82
N TYR A 65 -0.97 -21.82 44.65
CA TYR A 65 -1.16 -21.80 46.10
C TYR A 65 -0.26 -20.74 46.73
N GLU A 66 -0.75 -20.20 47.86
CA GLU A 66 -0.04 -19.23 48.65
C GLU A 66 0.55 -19.88 49.90
N ILE A 67 1.86 -19.68 50.10
CA ILE A 67 2.58 -20.15 51.31
C ILE A 67 3.52 -19.01 51.74
N ASP A 68 3.38 -18.56 52.99
CA ASP A 68 4.29 -17.63 53.67
C ASP A 68 4.68 -16.38 52.83
N GLY A 69 3.71 -15.75 52.17
CA GLY A 69 3.94 -14.55 51.32
C GLY A 69 4.47 -14.84 49.91
N PHE A 70 4.46 -16.10 49.49
CA PHE A 70 4.78 -16.51 48.15
C PHE A 70 3.55 -17.14 47.46
N TYR A 71 3.34 -16.77 46.24
CA TYR A 71 2.32 -17.36 45.39
C TYR A 71 3.01 -18.07 44.21
N THR A 72 2.70 -19.34 44.02
CA THR A 72 3.21 -20.15 42.88
C THR A 72 2.07 -20.46 41.94
N ALA A 73 2.31 -20.33 40.65
CA ALA A 73 1.35 -20.71 39.59
C ALA A 73 2.11 -21.21 38.37
N THR A 74 1.40 -21.94 37.51
CA THR A 74 1.91 -22.30 36.20
C THR A 74 1.14 -21.54 35.12
N ILE A 75 1.84 -20.71 34.36
CA ILE A 75 1.30 -19.97 33.22
C ILE A 75 1.53 -20.83 31.97
N ASN A 76 0.46 -21.04 31.20
CA ASN A 76 0.53 -21.80 29.96
C ASN A 76 0.42 -20.84 28.74
N PHE A 77 1.28 -21.07 27.78
CA PHE A 77 1.32 -20.36 26.50
C PHE A 77 1.09 -21.32 25.35
N LEU A 78 0.33 -20.87 24.35
CA LEU A 78 0.12 -21.57 23.09
C LEU A 78 0.85 -20.85 21.98
N CYS A 79 1.82 -21.50 21.35
CA CYS A 79 2.44 -21.07 20.11
C CYS A 79 1.75 -21.79 18.94
N SER A 80 0.87 -21.10 18.23
CA SER A 80 0.22 -21.63 17.02
C SER A 80 1.25 -21.96 15.94
N ASP A 81 2.29 -21.13 15.82
CA ASP A 81 3.52 -21.44 15.11
C ASP A 81 4.52 -22.07 16.11
N PRO A 82 4.88 -23.36 15.94
CA PRO A 82 5.66 -24.10 16.93
C PRO A 82 7.15 -23.76 16.94
N TYR A 83 7.60 -22.89 16.05
CA TYR A 83 9.01 -22.54 15.91
C TYR A 83 9.40 -21.39 16.85
N LYS A 84 10.67 -21.36 17.23
CA LYS A 84 11.34 -20.20 17.80
C LYS A 84 12.22 -19.55 16.74
N TYR A 85 12.33 -18.25 16.82
CA TYR A 85 12.93 -17.40 15.80
C TYR A 85 14.18 -16.70 16.32
N ALA A 86 15.22 -16.67 15.50
CA ALA A 86 16.34 -15.77 15.72
C ALA A 86 15.97 -14.31 15.32
N GLU A 87 16.85 -13.37 15.63
CA GLU A 87 16.76 -12.01 15.09
C GLU A 87 16.87 -12.04 13.56
N PRO A 88 16.13 -11.16 12.86
CA PRO A 88 16.22 -11.06 11.40
C PRO A 88 17.63 -10.70 10.94
N LYS A 89 18.13 -11.41 9.94
CA LYS A 89 19.43 -11.14 9.29
C LYS A 89 19.20 -10.46 7.94
N LYS A 90 19.93 -9.38 7.68
CA LYS A 90 19.95 -8.69 6.39
C LYS A 90 21.28 -8.96 5.70
N ILE A 91 21.22 -9.51 4.51
CA ILE A 91 22.38 -9.94 3.72
C ILE A 91 22.40 -9.11 2.44
N PRO A 92 23.45 -8.33 2.17
CA PRO A 92 23.55 -7.59 0.93
C PRO A 92 23.73 -8.54 -0.27
N PHE A 93 23.16 -8.13 -1.39
CA PHE A 93 23.20 -8.84 -2.66
C PHE A 93 23.55 -7.82 -3.74
N ALA A 94 24.83 -7.55 -3.93
CA ALA A 94 25.31 -6.51 -4.85
C ALA A 94 25.64 -7.02 -6.26
N ASP A 95 25.98 -8.31 -6.36
CA ASP A 95 26.34 -8.98 -7.61
C ASP A 95 25.18 -9.82 -8.13
N SER A 96 25.34 -10.47 -9.26
CA SER A 96 24.34 -11.38 -9.85
C SER A 96 24.09 -12.65 -9.04
N ALA A 97 24.94 -12.96 -8.05
CA ALA A 97 24.81 -14.13 -7.20
C ALA A 97 25.23 -13.82 -5.75
N VAL A 98 24.56 -14.43 -4.78
CA VAL A 98 24.90 -14.37 -3.36
C VAL A 98 24.86 -15.74 -2.73
N THR A 99 25.83 -16.03 -1.87
CA THR A 99 25.85 -17.24 -1.04
C THR A 99 25.58 -16.88 0.41
N MET A 100 24.64 -17.58 1.03
CA MET A 100 24.27 -17.40 2.44
C MET A 100 24.06 -18.73 3.15
N TYR A 101 24.01 -18.68 4.47
CA TYR A 101 23.75 -19.86 5.31
C TYR A 101 22.49 -19.66 6.15
N ASN A 102 21.58 -20.64 6.07
CA ASN A 102 20.51 -20.82 7.03
C ASN A 102 21.00 -21.74 8.15
N ASN A 103 21.31 -21.17 9.33
CA ASN A 103 21.76 -21.94 10.49
C ASN A 103 20.59 -22.51 11.32
N GLY A 104 19.36 -22.19 10.93
CA GLY A 104 18.16 -22.73 11.55
C GLY A 104 18.06 -24.26 11.41
N THR A 105 17.12 -24.85 12.12
CA THR A 105 16.86 -26.32 12.04
C THR A 105 15.83 -26.65 10.96
N VAL A 106 15.14 -25.65 10.41
CA VAL A 106 14.14 -25.76 9.33
C VAL A 106 14.40 -24.75 8.24
N GLU A 107 13.76 -24.94 7.11
CA GLU A 107 13.79 -23.99 5.99
C GLU A 107 13.16 -22.65 6.36
N VAL A 108 13.58 -21.57 5.69
CA VAL A 108 13.08 -20.21 5.89
C VAL A 108 12.62 -19.59 4.58
N GLU A 109 11.62 -18.74 4.66
CA GLU A 109 11.13 -17.95 3.53
C GLU A 109 11.85 -16.58 3.52
N PRO A 110 12.59 -16.25 2.44
CA PRO A 110 13.27 -14.95 2.36
C PRO A 110 12.32 -13.82 1.95
N ILE A 111 12.64 -12.60 2.37
CA ILE A 111 12.13 -11.37 1.76
C ILE A 111 13.29 -10.73 1.01
N ILE A 112 13.14 -10.52 -0.31
CA ILE A 112 14.20 -10.01 -1.15
C ILE A 112 13.76 -8.67 -1.72
N THR A 113 14.48 -7.60 -1.35
CA THR A 113 14.24 -6.24 -1.83
C THR A 113 15.31 -5.87 -2.84
N ILE A 114 14.90 -5.41 -4.03
CA ILE A 114 15.78 -5.01 -5.14
C ILE A 114 15.57 -3.51 -5.37
N ASN A 115 16.66 -2.74 -5.36
CA ASN A 115 16.66 -1.35 -5.84
C ASN A 115 17.12 -1.36 -7.29
N VAL A 116 16.20 -1.05 -8.19
CA VAL A 116 16.39 -1.12 -9.63
C VAL A 116 17.26 0.04 -10.10
N ALA A 117 18.32 -0.23 -10.85
CA ALA A 117 19.22 0.76 -11.44
C ALA A 117 18.95 1.03 -12.93
N SER A 118 18.33 0.08 -13.64
CA SER A 118 18.04 0.19 -15.08
C SER A 118 16.69 -0.45 -15.41
N PRO A 119 15.98 0.03 -16.45
CA PRO A 119 14.71 -0.55 -16.87
C PRO A 119 14.87 -2.02 -17.28
N SER A 120 13.82 -2.83 -17.03
CA SER A 120 13.80 -4.23 -17.47
C SER A 120 12.39 -4.72 -17.76
N THR A 121 12.31 -5.63 -18.73
CA THR A 121 11.07 -6.35 -19.09
C THR A 121 10.82 -7.54 -18.17
N PHE A 122 11.78 -7.93 -17.34
CA PHE A 122 11.66 -9.02 -16.37
C PHE A 122 12.60 -8.85 -15.19
N LEU A 123 12.27 -9.50 -14.09
CA LEU A 123 13.14 -9.76 -12.94
C LEU A 123 12.97 -11.21 -12.50
N SER A 124 14.07 -11.91 -12.29
CA SER A 124 14.06 -13.29 -11.85
C SER A 124 15.04 -13.51 -10.71
N LEU A 125 14.59 -14.28 -9.71
CA LEU A 125 15.36 -14.75 -8.57
C LEU A 125 15.26 -16.26 -8.48
N GLY A 126 16.37 -16.97 -8.32
CA GLY A 126 16.36 -18.43 -8.23
C GLY A 126 17.66 -19.00 -7.69
N ASP A 127 17.68 -20.31 -7.47
CA ASP A 127 18.84 -21.05 -6.98
C ASP A 127 19.71 -21.67 -8.09
N GLY A 128 19.42 -21.28 -9.35
CA GLY A 128 20.11 -21.82 -10.52
C GLY A 128 19.58 -23.18 -10.98
N THR A 129 18.52 -23.70 -10.37
CA THR A 129 17.83 -24.93 -10.71
C THR A 129 16.39 -24.65 -11.16
N GLU A 130 15.45 -25.51 -10.82
CA GLU A 130 14.02 -25.32 -11.13
C GLU A 130 13.29 -24.37 -10.15
N LYS A 131 13.97 -23.94 -9.08
CA LYS A 131 13.38 -23.03 -8.09
C LYS A 131 13.68 -21.58 -8.46
N PHE A 132 12.70 -20.93 -9.04
CA PHE A 132 12.78 -19.51 -9.35
C PHE A 132 11.44 -18.81 -9.10
N ASN A 133 11.51 -17.51 -8.88
CA ASN A 133 10.37 -16.60 -8.91
C ASN A 133 10.69 -15.45 -9.86
N GLN A 134 9.75 -15.12 -10.74
CA GLN A 134 9.95 -14.16 -11.82
C GLN A 134 8.71 -13.30 -12.01
N ILE A 135 8.94 -12.03 -12.35
CA ILE A 135 7.95 -11.13 -12.91
C ILE A 135 8.34 -10.75 -14.33
N GLY A 136 7.32 -10.48 -15.16
CA GLY A 136 7.51 -10.14 -16.57
C GLY A 136 8.08 -11.30 -17.38
N ARG A 137 8.58 -10.97 -18.56
CA ARG A 137 9.19 -11.97 -19.46
C ARG A 137 10.49 -11.47 -20.09
N GLN A 138 11.41 -12.39 -20.30
CA GLN A 138 12.60 -12.14 -21.09
C GLN A 138 12.23 -11.87 -22.55
N ILE A 139 12.97 -10.99 -23.19
CA ILE A 139 12.81 -10.68 -24.60
C ILE A 139 13.76 -11.56 -25.45
N ASP A 140 13.33 -11.87 -26.65
CA ASP A 140 14.23 -12.36 -27.72
C ASP A 140 14.93 -11.14 -28.35
N VAL A 141 16.13 -10.83 -27.89
CA VAL A 141 16.92 -9.68 -28.35
C VAL A 141 17.18 -9.64 -29.85
N SER A 142 16.95 -10.74 -30.60
CA SER A 142 17.07 -10.80 -32.04
C SER A 142 15.83 -10.24 -32.76
N ASN A 143 14.67 -10.26 -32.09
CA ASN A 143 13.39 -9.97 -32.72
C ASN A 143 12.52 -9.01 -31.90
N GLU A 144 12.83 -8.76 -30.64
CA GLU A 144 12.03 -7.95 -29.73
C GLU A 144 12.87 -6.83 -29.10
N GLU A 145 12.21 -5.71 -28.80
CA GLU A 145 12.81 -4.54 -28.15
C GLU A 145 12.03 -4.14 -26.91
N PRO A 146 12.71 -3.72 -25.82
CA PRO A 146 12.02 -3.16 -24.67
C PRO A 146 11.46 -1.76 -25.01
N TYR A 147 10.33 -1.38 -24.39
CA TYR A 147 9.83 0.00 -24.45
C TYR A 147 9.21 0.42 -23.13
N ASN A 148 9.19 1.73 -22.88
CA ASN A 148 8.50 2.29 -21.71
C ASN A 148 7.02 2.48 -22.03
N LYS A 149 6.17 1.71 -21.38
CA LYS A 149 4.71 1.83 -21.51
C LYS A 149 4.23 3.23 -21.15
N TYR A 150 4.88 3.89 -20.19
CA TYR A 150 4.49 5.20 -19.67
C TYR A 150 5.57 6.23 -19.91
N THR A 151 5.15 7.43 -20.33
CA THR A 151 5.98 8.64 -20.33
C THR A 151 5.35 9.66 -19.40
N GLU A 152 6.05 10.05 -18.33
CA GLU A 152 5.60 11.12 -17.46
C GLU A 152 5.53 12.44 -18.25
N VAL A 153 4.35 13.05 -18.27
CA VAL A 153 4.10 14.34 -18.98
C VAL A 153 3.73 15.47 -18.02
N PHE A 154 3.36 15.12 -16.78
CA PHE A 154 3.00 16.09 -15.75
C PHE A 154 3.23 15.50 -14.37
N ASP A 155 3.94 16.22 -13.52
CA ASP A 155 4.13 15.88 -12.11
C ASP A 155 4.09 17.15 -11.27
N ARG A 156 3.18 17.20 -10.32
CA ARG A 156 3.03 18.32 -9.40
C ARG A 156 2.89 17.84 -7.97
N LEU A 157 3.93 18.13 -7.21
CA LEU A 157 3.89 18.06 -5.76
C LEU A 157 3.14 19.28 -5.21
N GLY A 158 2.43 19.11 -4.11
CA GLY A 158 1.76 20.20 -3.41
C GLY A 158 2.71 21.14 -2.65
N ASN A 159 3.85 21.47 -3.22
CA ASN A 159 4.91 22.25 -2.59
C ASN A 159 4.99 23.71 -3.06
N ASN A 160 4.33 24.05 -4.16
CA ASN A 160 4.21 25.42 -4.66
C ASN A 160 3.02 25.59 -5.62
N LEU A 161 2.65 26.85 -5.91
CA LEU A 161 1.55 27.20 -6.80
C LEU A 161 2.01 27.71 -8.18
N THR A 162 3.30 27.60 -8.49
CA THR A 162 3.84 28.11 -9.76
C THR A 162 3.24 27.35 -10.94
N GLY A 163 2.75 28.11 -11.93
CA GLY A 163 2.12 27.56 -13.14
C GLY A 163 0.64 27.18 -12.98
N TRP A 164 0.07 27.33 -11.79
CA TRP A 164 -1.35 27.15 -11.56
C TRP A 164 -2.13 28.44 -11.77
N ALA A 165 -3.30 28.36 -12.41
CA ALA A 165 -4.27 29.44 -12.55
C ALA A 165 -5.53 29.12 -11.74
N ILE A 166 -6.27 30.14 -11.33
CA ILE A 166 -7.57 29.94 -10.67
C ILE A 166 -8.52 29.26 -11.65
N ALA A 167 -9.21 28.22 -11.17
CA ALA A 167 -10.23 27.54 -11.95
C ALA A 167 -11.53 28.34 -12.03
N ASP A 168 -12.31 28.14 -13.09
CA ASP A 168 -13.54 28.89 -13.31
C ASP A 168 -14.71 28.30 -12.53
N GLU A 169 -14.74 26.97 -12.35
CA GLU A 169 -15.86 26.26 -11.72
C GLU A 169 -15.43 25.00 -10.97
N ILE A 170 -16.31 24.55 -10.07
CA ILE A 170 -16.22 23.27 -9.39
C ILE A 170 -17.57 22.56 -9.45
N ASP A 171 -17.60 21.27 -9.24
CA ASP A 171 -18.82 20.46 -9.30
C ASP A 171 -19.80 20.85 -8.18
N GLY A 172 -20.98 21.36 -8.56
CA GLY A 172 -22.07 21.71 -7.64
C GLY A 172 -21.69 22.78 -6.60
N GLY A 173 -20.81 23.72 -6.94
CA GLY A 173 -20.34 24.72 -5.99
C GLY A 173 -19.74 25.97 -6.61
N THR A 174 -19.02 26.75 -5.79
CA THR A 174 -18.36 27.99 -6.19
C THR A 174 -16.88 27.96 -5.83
N VAL A 175 -16.02 28.42 -6.76
CA VAL A 175 -14.60 28.61 -6.51
C VAL A 175 -14.40 29.83 -5.63
N GLN A 176 -13.87 29.61 -4.43
CA GLN A 176 -13.59 30.65 -3.43
C GLN A 176 -12.41 30.28 -2.57
N GLY A 177 -11.88 31.23 -1.81
CA GLY A 177 -10.78 30.99 -0.89
C GLY A 177 -9.42 30.87 -1.57
N SER A 178 -8.50 30.23 -0.92
CA SER A 178 -7.12 30.09 -1.39
C SER A 178 -6.47 28.81 -0.93
N PHE A 179 -5.48 28.34 -1.67
CA PHE A 179 -4.61 27.24 -1.25
C PHE A 179 -3.48 27.74 -0.37
N LEU A 180 -3.09 26.90 0.59
CA LEU A 180 -1.83 26.95 1.30
C LEU A 180 -0.94 25.82 0.74
N THR A 181 0.36 26.09 0.64
CA THR A 181 1.37 25.07 0.37
C THR A 181 2.33 25.03 1.54
N ASP A 182 2.29 23.96 2.30
CA ASP A 182 3.17 23.71 3.45
C ASP A 182 4.34 22.77 3.10
N GLY A 183 4.52 22.46 1.82
CA GLY A 183 5.46 21.48 1.31
C GLY A 183 4.98 20.04 1.42
N GLN A 184 3.80 19.80 2.00
CA GLN A 184 3.22 18.47 2.20
C GLN A 184 1.95 18.22 1.41
N GLY A 185 1.43 19.23 0.66
CA GLY A 185 0.24 19.07 -0.17
C GLY A 185 -0.47 20.40 -0.44
N PHE A 186 -1.36 20.39 -1.43
CA PHE A 186 -2.30 21.46 -1.65
C PHE A 186 -3.43 21.36 -0.63
N ARG A 187 -3.48 22.29 0.31
CA ARG A 187 -4.48 22.39 1.40
C ARG A 187 -5.24 23.71 1.28
N ALA A 188 -6.49 23.74 1.72
CA ALA A 188 -7.20 25.01 1.80
C ALA A 188 -6.63 25.87 2.94
N ASN A 189 -6.12 27.06 2.59
CA ASN A 189 -5.83 28.12 3.55
C ASN A 189 -7.13 28.81 4.00
N SER A 190 -8.07 28.94 3.06
CA SER A 190 -9.40 29.50 3.28
C SER A 190 -10.39 28.86 2.31
N TYR A 191 -11.59 28.58 2.76
CA TYR A 191 -12.72 28.15 1.93
C TYR A 191 -13.57 29.28 1.41
N GLY A 192 -13.24 30.55 1.73
CA GLY A 192 -14.00 31.73 1.33
C GLY A 192 -15.22 32.02 2.21
N ALA A 193 -16.12 32.84 1.71
CA ALA A 193 -17.34 33.25 2.44
C ALA A 193 -18.32 32.09 2.60
N THR A 194 -19.08 32.09 3.71
CA THR A 194 -20.09 31.06 3.98
C THR A 194 -21.16 31.03 2.88
N SER A 195 -21.52 29.84 2.44
CA SER A 195 -22.47 29.56 1.37
C SER A 195 -23.32 28.35 1.75
N THR A 196 -24.44 28.15 1.08
CA THR A 196 -25.24 26.91 1.17
C THR A 196 -24.74 25.82 0.23
N LEU A 197 -23.87 26.18 -0.72
CA LEU A 197 -23.29 25.27 -1.71
C LEU A 197 -21.91 24.80 -1.27
N TRP A 198 -21.36 23.87 -1.99
CA TRP A 198 -19.93 23.54 -1.92
C TRP A 198 -19.07 24.74 -2.29
N ARG A 199 -17.97 24.92 -1.59
CA ARG A 199 -17.03 26.00 -1.83
C ARG A 199 -15.62 25.61 -1.46
N GLY A 200 -14.65 26.30 -2.01
CA GLY A 200 -13.24 26.14 -1.69
C GLY A 200 -12.35 26.54 -2.84
N PRO A 201 -11.03 26.56 -2.61
CA PRO A 201 -10.07 26.89 -3.65
C PRO A 201 -10.03 25.81 -4.73
N ALA A 202 -9.89 26.26 -5.97
CA ALA A 202 -9.65 25.40 -7.11
C ALA A 202 -8.64 26.07 -8.06
N LEU A 203 -7.69 25.26 -8.51
CA LEU A 203 -6.64 25.70 -9.44
C LEU A 203 -6.56 24.73 -10.60
N LYS A 204 -6.21 25.25 -11.80
CA LYS A 204 -6.02 24.47 -13.01
C LYS A 204 -4.65 24.73 -13.64
N GLN A 205 -4.10 23.71 -14.29
CA GLN A 205 -2.86 23.80 -15.06
C GLN A 205 -2.95 22.93 -16.31
N SER A 206 -2.55 23.46 -17.45
CA SER A 206 -2.52 22.72 -18.72
C SER A 206 -1.36 21.73 -18.75
N LEU A 207 -1.57 20.61 -19.45
CA LEU A 207 -0.51 19.69 -19.83
C LEU A 207 0.33 20.29 -20.97
N PRO A 208 1.57 19.83 -21.16
CA PRO A 208 2.42 20.25 -22.28
C PRO A 208 1.83 19.92 -23.66
N SER A 209 1.03 18.88 -23.74
CA SER A 209 0.37 18.43 -24.98
C SER A 209 -0.92 17.65 -24.66
N LEU A 210 -1.82 17.61 -25.64
CA LEU A 210 -3.00 16.75 -25.57
C LEU A 210 -2.56 15.28 -25.43
N THR A 211 -3.22 14.57 -24.51
CA THR A 211 -2.89 13.17 -24.21
C THR A 211 -4.13 12.32 -24.40
N GLN A 212 -4.13 11.48 -25.42
CA GLN A 212 -5.27 10.62 -25.78
C GLN A 212 -5.36 9.47 -24.79
N ASP A 213 -4.33 8.65 -24.72
CA ASP A 213 -4.22 7.54 -23.78
C ASP A 213 -3.33 7.95 -22.62
N PHE A 214 -3.88 7.86 -21.42
CA PHE A 214 -3.24 8.40 -20.22
C PHE A 214 -3.46 7.52 -18.99
N ARG A 215 -2.57 7.68 -18.03
CA ARG A 215 -2.77 7.28 -16.64
C ARG A 215 -2.57 8.50 -15.76
N ILE A 216 -3.47 8.72 -14.82
CA ILE A 216 -3.33 9.72 -13.77
C ILE A 216 -3.31 9.03 -12.41
N ASP A 217 -2.37 9.44 -11.57
CA ASP A 217 -2.26 9.07 -10.15
C ASP A 217 -2.39 10.33 -9.29
N ALA A 218 -3.42 10.38 -8.45
CA ALA A 218 -3.66 11.45 -7.49
C ALA A 218 -3.48 10.94 -6.06
N PHE A 219 -2.49 11.45 -5.34
CA PHE A 219 -2.23 11.11 -3.95
C PHE A 219 -2.96 12.09 -3.03
N ILE A 220 -3.86 11.58 -2.22
CA ILE A 220 -4.83 12.39 -1.48
C ILE A 220 -4.90 11.94 -0.01
N THR A 221 -5.06 12.92 0.89
CA THR A 221 -5.47 12.71 2.28
C THR A 221 -6.87 13.26 2.50
N VAL A 222 -7.74 12.49 3.14
CA VAL A 222 -9.01 12.93 3.71
C VAL A 222 -9.22 12.15 5.00
N LYS A 223 -8.86 12.76 6.15
CA LYS A 223 -8.99 12.16 7.46
C LYS A 223 -10.02 12.92 8.28
N GLN A 224 -11.06 12.22 8.64
CA GLN A 224 -12.18 12.74 9.39
C GLN A 224 -12.00 12.43 10.88
N GLU A 225 -11.94 13.48 11.71
CA GLU A 225 -11.81 13.35 13.17
C GLU A 225 -13.18 13.20 13.87
N ALA A 226 -14.24 13.72 13.26
CA ALA A 226 -15.60 13.68 13.82
C ALA A 226 -16.66 13.43 12.72
N THR A 227 -17.77 12.83 13.11
CA THR A 227 -18.85 12.41 12.18
C THR A 227 -19.61 13.56 11.54
N ASN A 228 -19.47 14.78 12.05
CA ASN A 228 -20.10 15.99 11.52
C ASN A 228 -19.18 16.83 10.59
N GLN A 229 -18.02 16.30 10.26
CA GLN A 229 -17.10 16.95 9.34
C GLN A 229 -17.37 16.51 7.90
N PHE A 230 -17.54 17.48 7.02
CA PHE A 230 -17.79 17.25 5.59
C PHE A 230 -16.76 17.97 4.74
N GLY A 231 -16.32 17.30 3.68
CA GLY A 231 -15.28 17.82 2.80
C GLY A 231 -15.04 16.93 1.60
N ARG A 232 -14.30 17.46 0.64
CA ARG A 232 -13.90 16.73 -0.56
C ARG A 232 -12.56 17.21 -1.08
N ALA A 233 -11.71 16.27 -1.47
CA ALA A 233 -10.52 16.53 -2.25
C ALA A 233 -10.73 15.90 -3.63
N GLU A 234 -10.63 16.71 -4.68
CA GLU A 234 -11.02 16.34 -6.03
C GLU A 234 -9.95 16.74 -7.04
N VAL A 235 -9.72 15.88 -8.01
CA VAL A 235 -8.91 16.13 -9.19
C VAL A 235 -9.80 15.95 -10.41
N TYR A 236 -9.94 16.99 -11.19
CA TYR A 236 -10.68 16.98 -12.45
C TYR A 236 -9.72 16.88 -13.63
N LEU A 237 -10.12 16.15 -14.63
CA LEU A 237 -9.47 16.05 -15.92
C LEU A 237 -10.29 16.89 -16.91
N LEU A 238 -9.60 17.76 -17.64
CA LEU A 238 -10.25 18.70 -18.55
C LEU A 238 -9.78 18.46 -20.00
N ASN A 239 -10.71 18.61 -20.96
CA ASN A 239 -10.39 18.66 -22.39
C ASN A 239 -9.85 20.05 -22.81
N ALA A 240 -9.58 20.25 -24.09
CA ALA A 240 -9.04 21.49 -24.62
C ALA A 240 -10.03 22.68 -24.52
N ALA A 241 -11.32 22.41 -24.42
CA ALA A 241 -12.36 23.43 -24.20
C ALA A 241 -12.48 23.83 -22.72
N GLY A 242 -11.80 23.14 -21.82
CA GLY A 242 -11.91 23.31 -20.37
C GLY A 242 -13.07 22.53 -19.74
N GLU A 243 -13.73 21.67 -20.49
CA GLU A 243 -14.82 20.83 -20.00
C GLU A 243 -14.27 19.62 -19.26
N ARG A 244 -15.00 19.18 -18.24
CA ARG A 244 -14.60 18.02 -17.40
C ARG A 244 -14.87 16.71 -18.12
N ILE A 245 -13.81 15.94 -18.39
CA ILE A 245 -13.89 14.61 -18.99
C ILE A 245 -13.81 13.50 -17.93
N ALA A 246 -13.25 13.79 -16.76
CA ALA A 246 -13.25 12.87 -15.63
C ALA A 246 -13.08 13.58 -14.29
N LYS A 247 -13.39 12.86 -13.20
CA LYS A 247 -13.18 13.31 -11.83
C LYS A 247 -12.71 12.16 -10.96
N LEU A 248 -11.67 12.39 -10.17
CA LEU A 248 -11.20 11.54 -9.10
C LEU A 248 -11.46 12.26 -7.79
N ALA A 249 -12.18 11.67 -6.85
CA ALA A 249 -12.55 12.30 -5.60
C ALA A 249 -12.51 11.35 -4.41
N MET A 250 -12.02 11.86 -3.29
CA MET A 250 -12.29 11.31 -1.97
C MET A 250 -13.11 12.35 -1.21
N LYS A 251 -14.33 12.00 -0.79
CA LYS A 251 -15.28 12.96 -0.25
C LYS A 251 -16.12 12.39 0.89
N ASN A 252 -16.51 13.26 1.83
CA ASN A 252 -17.57 13.01 2.78
C ASN A 252 -18.67 14.05 2.59
N THR A 253 -19.86 13.58 2.19
CA THR A 253 -21.03 14.41 1.95
C THR A 253 -22.11 14.24 3.02
N GLY A 254 -21.88 13.35 4.00
CA GLY A 254 -22.87 12.98 5.01
C GLY A 254 -23.91 11.95 4.56
N GLU A 255 -23.92 11.58 3.26
CA GLU A 255 -24.96 10.71 2.68
C GLU A 255 -24.89 9.27 3.15
N LEU A 256 -23.69 8.75 3.46
CA LEU A 256 -23.49 7.37 3.86
C LEU A 256 -22.95 7.27 5.28
N ASN A 257 -23.78 7.58 6.28
CA ASN A 257 -23.43 7.46 7.71
C ASN A 257 -22.08 8.10 8.07
N SER A 258 -21.80 9.28 7.50
CA SER A 258 -20.53 9.99 7.66
C SER A 258 -19.29 9.18 7.24
N SER A 259 -19.43 8.37 6.20
CA SER A 259 -18.33 7.63 5.60
C SER A 259 -17.73 8.40 4.43
N ASN A 260 -16.41 8.38 4.32
CA ASN A 260 -15.76 8.84 3.11
C ASN A 260 -16.12 7.92 1.94
N ILE A 261 -16.34 8.52 0.77
CA ILE A 261 -16.67 7.85 -0.49
C ILE A 261 -15.55 8.13 -1.48
N GLY A 262 -14.97 7.06 -2.02
CA GLY A 262 -14.10 7.16 -3.19
C GLY A 262 -14.93 7.18 -4.47
N GLU A 263 -14.68 8.14 -5.34
CA GLU A 263 -15.38 8.32 -6.61
C GLU A 263 -14.38 8.47 -7.74
N ILE A 264 -14.55 7.70 -8.82
CA ILE A 264 -13.90 7.91 -10.10
C ILE A 264 -14.97 7.88 -11.16
N ASN A 265 -15.22 9.05 -11.76
CA ASN A 265 -16.29 9.32 -12.71
C ASN A 265 -15.69 9.79 -14.03
N ILE A 266 -16.22 9.32 -15.16
CA ILE A 266 -15.93 9.85 -16.51
C ILE A 266 -17.14 10.58 -17.05
N ARG A 267 -16.90 11.57 -17.90
CA ARG A 267 -17.94 12.46 -18.44
C ARG A 267 -17.78 12.67 -19.94
N GLY A 268 -18.89 12.63 -20.64
CA GLY A 268 -19.07 13.12 -22.00
C GLY A 268 -19.90 14.42 -21.99
N ILE A 269 -20.35 14.85 -23.14
CA ILE A 269 -21.12 16.10 -23.32
C ILE A 269 -22.44 16.06 -22.53
N ASP A 270 -23.21 14.99 -22.69
CA ASP A 270 -24.56 14.86 -22.11
C ASP A 270 -24.68 13.66 -21.16
N ASP A 271 -23.59 12.96 -20.84
CA ASP A 271 -23.61 11.76 -20.04
C ASP A 271 -22.45 11.67 -19.06
N SER A 272 -22.60 10.84 -18.04
CA SER A 272 -21.56 10.56 -17.08
C SER A 272 -21.66 9.12 -16.55
N HIS A 273 -20.51 8.49 -16.30
CA HIS A 273 -20.45 7.14 -15.78
C HIS A 273 -19.54 7.03 -14.57
N ASN A 274 -20.04 6.48 -13.46
CA ASN A 274 -19.24 6.18 -12.29
C ASN A 274 -18.58 4.80 -12.45
N ILE A 275 -17.28 4.76 -12.69
CA ILE A 275 -16.51 3.51 -12.70
C ILE A 275 -16.35 2.99 -11.28
N ILE A 276 -16.11 3.90 -10.33
CA ILE A 276 -16.07 3.63 -8.89
C ILE A 276 -16.88 4.69 -8.16
N GLN A 277 -17.78 4.24 -7.28
CA GLN A 277 -18.41 5.08 -6.28
C GLN A 277 -18.70 4.20 -5.06
N THR A 278 -17.85 4.25 -4.03
CA THR A 278 -17.93 3.31 -2.92
C THR A 278 -17.40 3.89 -1.62
N ALA A 279 -18.01 3.47 -0.49
CA ALA A 279 -17.47 3.66 0.86
C ALA A 279 -16.56 2.48 1.29
N GLY A 280 -16.28 1.53 0.38
CA GLY A 280 -15.53 0.31 0.63
C GLY A 280 -16.44 -0.85 1.03
N VAL A 281 -15.83 -2.00 1.35
CA VAL A 281 -16.54 -3.25 1.73
C VAL A 281 -17.25 -3.15 3.10
N ARG A 282 -16.94 -2.14 3.87
CA ARG A 282 -17.56 -1.83 5.17
C ARG A 282 -17.66 -0.32 5.37
N PRO A 283 -18.63 0.17 6.14
CA PRO A 283 -18.74 1.59 6.47
C PRO A 283 -17.43 2.12 7.09
N ARG A 284 -17.10 3.36 6.79
CA ARG A 284 -15.92 4.09 7.31
C ARG A 284 -14.56 3.52 6.91
N LEU A 285 -14.50 2.61 5.92
CA LEU A 285 -13.23 2.05 5.46
C LEU A 285 -12.24 3.13 4.99
N TRP A 286 -12.76 4.20 4.38
CA TRP A 286 -11.99 5.31 3.84
C TRP A 286 -11.87 6.53 4.76
N ASN A 287 -12.36 6.48 6.03
CA ASN A 287 -12.42 7.69 6.87
C ASN A 287 -11.04 8.25 7.26
N ASP A 288 -10.02 7.39 7.39
CA ASP A 288 -8.62 7.79 7.61
C ASP A 288 -7.82 7.62 6.31
N PHE A 289 -8.34 8.16 5.21
CA PHE A 289 -7.74 7.95 3.92
C PHE A 289 -6.44 8.76 3.75
N TYR A 290 -5.35 8.06 3.52
CA TYR A 290 -4.19 8.50 2.78
C TYR A 290 -3.94 7.46 1.70
N GLY A 291 -3.86 7.87 0.44
CA GLY A 291 -3.74 6.90 -0.63
C GLY A 291 -3.76 7.49 -2.02
N VAL A 292 -3.92 6.64 -3.02
CA VAL A 292 -3.95 6.97 -4.43
C VAL A 292 -5.34 6.73 -5.03
N LEU A 293 -5.77 7.65 -5.87
CA LEU A 293 -6.84 7.47 -6.84
C LEU A 293 -6.20 7.49 -8.22
N ARG A 294 -6.47 6.46 -9.01
CA ARG A 294 -5.88 6.26 -10.35
C ARG A 294 -6.96 6.05 -11.39
N LEU A 295 -6.81 6.69 -12.54
CA LEU A 295 -7.59 6.41 -13.74
C LEU A 295 -6.62 6.21 -14.91
N GLU A 296 -6.76 5.09 -15.62
CA GLU A 296 -6.05 4.80 -16.87
C GLU A 296 -7.06 4.67 -18.00
N ARG A 297 -6.78 5.29 -19.15
CA ARG A 297 -7.48 5.08 -20.41
C ARG A 297 -6.52 4.57 -21.46
N ILE A 298 -6.89 3.48 -22.13
CA ILE A 298 -6.20 2.93 -23.30
C ILE A 298 -7.27 2.65 -24.36
N GLY A 299 -7.24 3.40 -25.44
CA GLY A 299 -8.29 3.39 -26.44
C GLY A 299 -9.63 3.78 -25.84
N ASN A 300 -10.59 2.87 -25.89
CA ASN A 300 -11.92 3.03 -25.30
C ASN A 300 -12.10 2.33 -23.95
N LYS A 301 -11.04 1.75 -23.37
CA LYS A 301 -11.09 1.06 -22.09
C LYS A 301 -10.57 1.95 -20.97
N PHE A 302 -11.35 2.06 -19.92
CA PHE A 302 -11.01 2.75 -18.69
C PHE A 302 -10.78 1.76 -17.56
N THR A 303 -9.74 2.00 -16.78
CA THR A 303 -9.43 1.24 -15.55
C THR A 303 -9.27 2.22 -14.41
N ALA A 304 -10.07 2.06 -13.38
CA ALA A 304 -10.05 2.90 -12.18
C ALA A 304 -9.56 2.09 -10.98
N TYR A 305 -8.84 2.75 -10.08
CA TYR A 305 -8.25 2.14 -8.90
C TYR A 305 -8.18 3.13 -7.74
N ILE A 306 -8.53 2.69 -6.55
CA ILE A 306 -8.37 3.43 -5.30
C ILE A 306 -7.67 2.51 -4.31
N SER A 307 -6.62 3.01 -3.66
CA SER A 307 -5.95 2.26 -2.58
C SER A 307 -5.52 3.17 -1.45
N ARG A 308 -5.67 2.68 -0.21
CA ARG A 308 -5.00 3.28 0.94
C ARG A 308 -3.52 2.89 0.90
N ILE A 309 -2.69 3.81 1.41
CA ILE A 309 -1.26 3.58 1.59
C ILE A 309 -0.94 3.72 3.08
N ASP A 310 -0.33 2.70 3.66
CA ASP A 310 0.18 2.72 5.02
C ASP A 310 1.66 2.33 5.01
N LYS A 311 2.51 3.18 5.57
CA LYS A 311 3.98 2.99 5.60
C LYS A 311 4.58 2.67 4.22
N GLY A 312 4.05 3.30 3.16
CA GLY A 312 4.50 3.08 1.79
C GLY A 312 3.91 1.84 1.10
N ILE A 313 3.08 1.05 1.78
CA ILE A 313 2.46 -0.15 1.22
C ILE A 313 0.99 0.09 0.88
N TYR A 314 0.58 -0.27 -0.31
CA TYR A 314 -0.80 -0.22 -0.77
C TYR A 314 -1.56 -1.43 -0.19
N ASN A 315 -2.50 -1.17 0.71
CA ASN A 315 -3.07 -2.25 1.53
C ASN A 315 -4.56 -2.49 1.33
N THR A 316 -5.36 -1.47 1.13
CA THR A 316 -6.80 -1.61 0.94
C THR A 316 -7.15 -1.02 -0.40
N ALA A 317 -7.49 -1.88 -1.36
CA ALA A 317 -7.70 -1.46 -2.73
C ALA A 317 -9.12 -1.77 -3.23
N TRP A 318 -9.59 -0.95 -4.16
CA TRP A 318 -10.80 -1.15 -4.93
C TRP A 318 -10.55 -0.80 -6.39
N SER A 319 -10.98 -1.65 -7.31
CA SER A 319 -10.80 -1.43 -8.74
C SER A 319 -12.11 -1.57 -9.50
N GLY A 320 -12.20 -0.89 -10.64
CA GLY A 320 -13.29 -0.97 -11.58
C GLY A 320 -12.80 -0.81 -13.01
N THR A 321 -13.54 -1.36 -13.96
CA THR A 321 -13.27 -1.20 -15.39
C THR A 321 -14.53 -0.83 -16.14
N PHE A 322 -14.39 -0.04 -17.19
CA PHE A 322 -15.45 0.32 -18.10
C PHE A 322 -14.92 0.34 -19.53
N THR A 323 -15.73 -0.15 -20.49
CA THR A 323 -15.38 -0.05 -21.92
C THR A 323 -16.43 0.78 -22.61
N ASP A 324 -16.02 1.89 -23.18
CA ASP A 324 -16.87 2.82 -23.91
C ASP A 324 -17.07 2.33 -25.36
N TYR A 325 -18.12 1.54 -25.56
CA TYR A 325 -18.43 1.01 -26.88
C TYR A 325 -19.10 2.03 -27.81
N GLU A 326 -19.62 3.12 -27.22
CA GLU A 326 -20.36 4.15 -27.97
C GLU A 326 -19.47 5.37 -28.32
N GLY A 327 -18.30 5.46 -27.70
CA GLY A 327 -17.33 6.57 -27.96
C GLY A 327 -17.73 7.89 -27.32
N LEU A 328 -18.45 7.86 -26.19
CA LEU A 328 -19.00 9.04 -25.52
C LEU A 328 -17.98 9.78 -24.65
N TYR A 329 -16.88 9.12 -24.24
CA TYR A 329 -15.91 9.60 -23.22
C TYR A 329 -14.48 9.69 -23.77
N LEU A 330 -14.31 9.90 -25.06
CA LEU A 330 -13.00 9.79 -25.74
C LEU A 330 -12.25 11.10 -25.93
N ASP A 331 -12.70 12.19 -25.33
CA ASP A 331 -11.99 13.48 -25.40
C ASP A 331 -10.56 13.38 -24.84
N PRO A 332 -9.57 13.98 -25.52
CA PRO A 332 -8.19 14.00 -25.04
C PRO A 332 -8.06 14.84 -23.76
N LEU A 333 -7.18 14.40 -22.88
CA LEU A 333 -6.79 15.14 -21.68
C LEU A 333 -5.89 16.33 -22.06
N ALA A 334 -6.26 17.53 -21.63
CA ALA A 334 -5.55 18.78 -21.91
C ALA A 334 -5.07 19.51 -20.64
N ALA A 335 -5.80 19.38 -19.53
CA ALA A 335 -5.46 20.08 -18.30
C ALA A 335 -5.94 19.30 -17.06
N ILE A 336 -5.29 19.57 -15.95
CA ILE A 336 -5.66 19.08 -14.61
C ILE A 336 -6.19 20.26 -13.80
N GLN A 337 -7.27 20.01 -13.05
CA GLN A 337 -7.76 20.93 -12.04
C GLN A 337 -7.81 20.22 -10.68
N ILE A 338 -7.37 20.91 -9.64
CA ILE A 338 -7.42 20.44 -8.24
C ILE A 338 -8.41 21.28 -7.44
N HIS A 339 -9.10 20.65 -6.50
CA HIS A 339 -10.06 21.31 -5.61
C HIS A 339 -10.05 20.66 -4.22
N VAL A 340 -10.09 21.51 -3.20
CA VAL A 340 -10.32 21.11 -1.81
C VAL A 340 -11.51 21.88 -1.29
N GLY A 341 -12.58 21.18 -0.93
CA GLY A 341 -13.90 21.79 -0.72
C GLY A 341 -14.51 21.51 0.64
N GLN A 342 -15.29 22.49 1.11
CA GLN A 342 -16.15 22.44 2.28
C GLN A 342 -17.62 22.50 1.85
N SER A 343 -18.48 21.75 2.53
CA SER A 343 -19.93 21.72 2.28
C SER A 343 -20.65 22.76 3.13
N GLY A 344 -21.22 23.76 2.49
CA GLY A 344 -22.12 24.73 3.12
C GLY A 344 -21.54 25.38 4.39
N ALA A 345 -22.33 25.35 5.46
CA ALA A 345 -21.94 25.84 6.79
C ALA A 345 -21.42 24.72 7.73
N ASN A 346 -21.26 23.50 7.21
CA ASN A 346 -20.81 22.36 8.01
C ASN A 346 -19.36 22.51 8.47
N THR A 347 -18.99 21.77 9.51
CA THR A 347 -17.61 21.68 9.94
C THR A 347 -16.77 21.02 8.85
N PHE A 348 -15.63 21.63 8.52
CA PHE A 348 -14.73 21.07 7.51
C PHE A 348 -13.82 19.97 8.07
N ILE A 349 -13.29 19.16 7.19
CA ILE A 349 -12.26 18.18 7.51
C ILE A 349 -10.91 18.90 7.58
N SER A 350 -10.25 18.89 8.73
CA SER A 350 -9.00 19.60 8.98
C SER A 350 -7.80 18.99 8.25
N ASP A 351 -7.70 17.67 8.24
CA ASP A 351 -6.62 16.95 7.51
C ASP A 351 -7.10 16.49 6.14
N MET A 352 -7.08 17.44 5.19
CA MET A 352 -7.48 17.23 3.81
C MET A 352 -6.49 17.91 2.86
N ALA A 353 -5.89 17.11 1.95
CA ALA A 353 -4.85 17.57 1.04
C ALA A 353 -4.80 16.77 -0.25
N ILE A 354 -4.33 17.40 -1.33
CA ILE A 354 -3.84 16.74 -2.54
C ILE A 354 -2.32 16.86 -2.52
N HIS A 355 -1.61 15.73 -2.33
CA HIS A 355 -0.15 15.74 -2.13
C HIS A 355 0.61 15.79 -3.45
N ARG A 356 0.16 15.03 -4.43
CA ARG A 356 0.82 14.91 -5.73
C ARG A 356 -0.19 14.50 -6.78
N VAL A 357 -0.03 15.02 -7.98
CA VAL A 357 -0.75 14.58 -9.18
C VAL A 357 0.26 14.29 -10.25
N ILE A 358 0.24 13.07 -10.79
CA ILE A 358 1.12 12.63 -11.86
C ILE A 358 0.26 12.22 -13.05
N VAL A 359 0.62 12.66 -14.25
CA VAL A 359 0.00 12.18 -15.49
C VAL A 359 1.07 11.55 -16.36
N TYR A 360 0.79 10.36 -16.80
CA TYR A 360 1.57 9.62 -17.79
C TYR A 360 0.79 9.53 -19.09
N ARG A 361 1.47 9.77 -20.20
CA ARG A 361 1.00 9.33 -21.50
C ARG A 361 1.26 7.84 -21.61
N VAL A 362 0.27 7.08 -22.06
CA VAL A 362 0.45 5.68 -22.43
C VAL A 362 0.97 5.61 -23.84
N ASN A 363 2.09 4.95 -24.03
CA ASN A 363 2.72 4.80 -25.34
C ASN A 363 2.20 3.55 -26.04
N ASP A 364 1.87 3.67 -27.31
CA ASP A 364 1.48 2.54 -28.14
C ASP A 364 2.72 1.71 -28.54
N PRO A 365 2.74 0.40 -28.26
CA PRO A 365 3.86 -0.45 -28.65
C PRO A 365 3.86 -0.75 -30.15
N LEU A 366 5.04 -0.86 -30.75
CA LEU A 366 5.22 -1.54 -32.02
C LEU A 366 5.01 -3.05 -31.84
N ALA A 367 4.78 -3.77 -32.94
CA ALA A 367 4.44 -5.20 -32.89
C ALA A 367 5.52 -6.09 -32.23
N ASN A 368 6.78 -5.66 -32.27
CA ASN A 368 7.92 -6.36 -31.67
C ASN A 368 8.35 -5.77 -30.30
N GLN A 369 7.61 -4.84 -29.73
CA GLN A 369 7.98 -4.21 -28.46
C GLN A 369 7.35 -4.89 -27.25
N VAL A 370 8.14 -4.97 -26.18
CA VAL A 370 7.75 -5.55 -24.89
C VAL A 370 7.90 -4.48 -23.81
N PRO A 371 6.87 -4.27 -22.97
CA PRO A 371 6.94 -3.22 -21.96
C PRO A 371 7.98 -3.54 -20.89
N ASN A 372 8.76 -2.54 -20.50
CA ASN A 372 9.46 -2.58 -19.25
C ASN A 372 8.43 -2.69 -18.12
N ILE A 373 8.72 -3.55 -17.16
CA ILE A 373 7.87 -3.75 -15.98
C ILE A 373 8.41 -3.03 -14.73
N VAL A 374 9.69 -2.64 -14.78
CA VAL A 374 10.38 -1.83 -13.78
C VAL A 374 11.23 -0.77 -14.45
N GLU A 375 11.41 0.35 -13.77
CA GLU A 375 12.22 1.48 -14.19
C GLU A 375 13.35 1.77 -13.17
N ALA A 376 14.34 2.56 -13.59
CA ALA A 376 15.39 2.98 -12.68
C ALA A 376 14.80 3.78 -11.50
N GLY A 377 15.18 3.40 -10.28
CA GLY A 377 14.66 3.99 -9.04
C GLY A 377 13.51 3.21 -8.40
N ASP A 378 12.96 2.21 -9.07
CA ASP A 378 11.94 1.34 -8.48
C ASP A 378 12.51 0.46 -7.36
N GLU A 379 11.69 0.23 -6.33
CA GLU A 379 11.92 -0.79 -5.32
C GLU A 379 11.01 -2.00 -5.60
N VAL A 380 11.61 -3.17 -5.80
CA VAL A 380 10.87 -4.42 -6.00
C VAL A 380 11.09 -5.35 -4.82
N VAL A 381 10.00 -5.85 -4.23
CA VAL A 381 10.05 -6.78 -3.10
C VAL A 381 9.43 -8.11 -3.50
N PHE A 382 10.25 -9.18 -3.48
CA PHE A 382 9.76 -10.56 -3.54
C PHE A 382 9.56 -11.07 -2.12
N ASP A 383 8.34 -11.05 -1.65
CA ASP A 383 7.97 -11.51 -0.32
C ASP A 383 7.53 -12.98 -0.36
N HIS A 384 8.46 -13.88 -0.03
CA HIS A 384 8.18 -15.30 -0.01
C HIS A 384 7.40 -15.74 1.24
N VAL A 385 7.37 -14.89 2.29
CA VAL A 385 6.60 -15.14 3.51
C VAL A 385 5.10 -14.96 3.24
N ASN A 386 4.72 -13.78 2.73
CA ASN A 386 3.34 -13.41 2.47
C ASN A 386 2.85 -13.82 1.06
N LYS A 387 3.72 -14.43 0.25
CA LYS A 387 3.43 -14.86 -1.13
C LYS A 387 2.97 -13.68 -2.00
N ASN A 388 3.71 -12.58 -1.93
CA ASN A 388 3.41 -11.35 -2.66
C ASN A 388 4.64 -10.82 -3.39
N ILE A 389 4.41 -9.97 -4.39
CA ILE A 389 5.43 -9.20 -5.10
C ILE A 389 4.97 -7.76 -5.12
N LEU A 390 5.83 -6.87 -4.62
CA LEU A 390 5.52 -5.44 -4.56
C LEU A 390 6.47 -4.69 -5.51
N ILE A 391 5.95 -3.67 -6.19
CA ILE A 391 6.74 -2.65 -6.87
C ILE A 391 6.33 -1.31 -6.27
N ASN A 392 7.26 -0.60 -5.66
CA ASN A 392 7.02 0.65 -4.95
C ASN A 392 5.89 0.55 -3.91
N GLY A 393 5.80 -0.61 -3.21
CA GLY A 393 4.79 -0.88 -2.22
C GLY A 393 3.43 -1.35 -2.76
N GLU A 394 3.20 -1.29 -4.07
CA GLU A 394 1.97 -1.77 -4.72
C GLU A 394 2.10 -3.25 -5.10
N SER A 395 1.10 -4.08 -4.77
CA SER A 395 1.10 -5.50 -5.15
C SER A 395 0.97 -5.66 -6.66
N ARG A 396 1.96 -6.32 -7.28
CA ARG A 396 2.04 -6.58 -8.72
C ARG A 396 2.16 -8.07 -9.02
N ILE A 397 1.35 -8.85 -8.30
CA ILE A 397 1.25 -10.29 -8.53
C ILE A 397 0.71 -10.62 -9.95
N ASP A 398 0.06 -9.66 -10.60
CA ASP A 398 -0.38 -9.72 -11.99
C ASP A 398 0.78 -9.90 -12.98
N LEU A 399 1.98 -9.45 -12.62
CA LEU A 399 3.20 -9.60 -13.44
C LEU A 399 3.93 -10.92 -13.21
N LYS A 400 3.52 -11.70 -12.20
CA LYS A 400 4.21 -12.94 -11.84
C LYS A 400 4.13 -13.96 -12.96
N ASP A 401 5.28 -14.52 -13.34
CA ASP A 401 5.35 -15.65 -14.27
C ASP A 401 4.62 -16.88 -13.68
N PHE A 402 3.82 -17.54 -14.51
CA PHE A 402 3.02 -18.69 -14.08
C PHE A 402 3.87 -19.88 -13.61
N ALA A 403 5.04 -20.09 -14.22
CA ALA A 403 5.97 -21.15 -13.84
C ALA A 403 6.78 -20.81 -12.59
N GLY A 404 6.93 -19.52 -12.27
CA GLY A 404 7.65 -19.05 -11.08
C GLY A 404 6.96 -19.46 -9.78
N ARG A 405 7.75 -19.79 -8.75
CA ARG A 405 7.26 -20.25 -7.45
C ARG A 405 7.89 -19.46 -6.32
N TYR A 406 7.11 -19.22 -5.27
CA TYR A 406 7.69 -18.80 -4.00
C TYR A 406 8.45 -19.97 -3.42
N PHE A 407 9.68 -19.73 -2.98
CA PHE A 407 10.58 -20.78 -2.52
C PHE A 407 11.04 -20.54 -1.08
N THR A 408 11.63 -21.57 -0.51
CA THR A 408 12.24 -21.56 0.81
C THR A 408 13.74 -21.84 0.68
N LEU A 409 14.50 -21.36 1.64
CA LEU A 409 15.94 -21.62 1.78
C LEU A 409 16.14 -22.76 2.79
N PRO A 410 16.55 -23.95 2.36
CA PRO A 410 16.80 -25.07 3.25
C PRO A 410 17.94 -24.78 4.25
N LYS A 411 18.05 -25.59 5.29
CA LYS A 411 19.16 -25.55 6.23
C LYS A 411 20.50 -25.70 5.50
N GLY A 412 21.48 -24.91 5.90
CA GLY A 412 22.84 -24.94 5.37
C GLY A 412 23.10 -23.89 4.29
N LYS A 413 24.01 -24.22 3.39
CA LYS A 413 24.46 -23.31 2.32
C LYS A 413 23.38 -23.15 1.24
N ASN A 414 23.07 -21.90 0.89
CA ASN A 414 22.17 -21.54 -0.20
C ASN A 414 22.87 -20.53 -1.11
N THR A 415 22.68 -20.66 -2.40
CA THR A 415 23.13 -19.67 -3.39
C THR A 415 21.93 -19.20 -4.17
N LEU A 416 21.75 -17.88 -4.27
CA LEU A 416 20.70 -17.27 -5.09
C LEU A 416 21.32 -16.45 -6.22
N TYR A 417 20.66 -16.45 -7.36
CA TYR A 417 20.98 -15.69 -8.54
C TYR A 417 19.89 -14.68 -8.83
N MET A 418 20.29 -13.51 -9.34
CA MET A 418 19.40 -12.44 -9.78
C MET A 418 19.63 -12.16 -11.27
N LEU A 419 18.56 -12.05 -12.03
CA LEU A 419 18.59 -11.73 -13.46
C LEU A 419 17.60 -10.58 -13.76
N PRO A 420 17.97 -9.63 -14.63
CA PRO A 420 19.30 -9.46 -15.26
C PRO A 420 20.40 -9.19 -14.21
N SER A 421 21.64 -9.50 -14.55
CA SER A 421 22.78 -9.39 -13.62
C SER A 421 23.14 -7.94 -13.24
N ASP A 422 22.74 -6.98 -14.06
CA ASP A 422 23.03 -5.55 -13.96
C ASP A 422 21.79 -4.73 -13.53
N ILE A 423 20.74 -5.39 -13.07
CA ILE A 423 19.46 -4.74 -12.76
C ILE A 423 19.55 -3.75 -11.58
N GLY A 424 20.51 -3.92 -10.68
CA GLY A 424 20.69 -3.07 -9.53
C GLY A 424 21.25 -3.80 -8.33
N THR A 425 20.95 -3.30 -7.13
CA THR A 425 21.38 -3.90 -5.86
C THR A 425 20.21 -4.50 -5.12
N ALA A 426 20.46 -5.58 -4.37
CA ALA A 426 19.43 -6.20 -3.56
C ALA A 426 19.88 -6.43 -2.12
N LYS A 427 18.93 -6.69 -1.25
CA LYS A 427 19.12 -7.21 0.10
C LYS A 427 18.17 -8.37 0.34
N ILE A 428 18.64 -9.37 1.05
CA ILE A 428 17.86 -10.52 1.47
C ILE A 428 17.66 -10.43 2.97
N GLU A 429 16.42 -10.50 3.41
CA GLU A 429 16.08 -10.63 4.81
C GLU A 429 15.60 -12.05 5.08
N ILE A 430 16.19 -12.73 6.05
CA ILE A 430 15.79 -14.05 6.54
C ILE A 430 15.67 -14.01 8.06
N ARG A 431 14.73 -14.76 8.58
CA ARG A 431 14.59 -15.01 10.00
C ARG A 431 14.69 -16.52 10.26
N GLU A 432 15.85 -16.92 10.78
CA GLU A 432 16.11 -18.36 11.02
C GLU A 432 15.13 -18.94 12.03
N ARG A 433 14.65 -20.14 11.75
CA ARG A 433 13.66 -20.86 12.55
C ARG A 433 14.28 -22.12 13.16
N TYR A 434 13.92 -22.39 14.40
CA TYR A 434 14.40 -23.54 15.18
C TYR A 434 13.21 -24.32 15.74
N ARG A 435 13.37 -25.65 15.74
CA ARG A 435 12.40 -26.53 16.38
C ARG A 435 12.57 -26.56 17.89
#